data_92f568f8d8c99ca20ad9f8c13d730130
#
_entry.id   92f568f8d8c99ca20ad9f8c13d730130
#
_cell.length_a   1.000
_cell.length_b   1.000
_cell.length_c   1.000
_cell.angle_alpha   90.00
_cell.angle_beta   90.00
_cell.angle_gamma   90.00
#
_symmetry.space_group_name_H-M   'P 1'
#
loop_
_entity.id
_entity.type
_entity.pdbx_description
1 polymer ?
#
loop_
_entity_poly.entity_id
_entity_poly.type
_entity_poly.pdbx_seq_one_letter_code
_entity_poly.pdbx_strand_id
1 'polypeptide(L)'
;STLMRSSAASDVYKRQTLYHDDPKRIHHFMKVYAFASAIAQSEQVNALLQTRIEAAALVHDIGIHAAERKYRSAAGAYQEKEGPPLARAMLMTIGFSDSLIDRVCFLVGHHHTYTEIDGIDFQILVEADFLVNAREEKMTKKAITHFRNVYFQTETGKQYLDETYGLNSLSG
;
A
#
# COMPACT_ATOMS: atom_id res chain seq x y z
N SER A 1 -11.67 11.34 -15.06
CA SER A 1 -11.96 10.37 -16.11
C SER A 1 -11.13 9.10 -15.91
N THR A 2 -11.68 7.95 -16.21
CA THR A 2 -11.05 6.62 -16.03
C THR A 2 -9.74 6.47 -16.81
N LEU A 3 -9.63 7.13 -17.98
CA LEU A 3 -8.44 7.12 -18.83
C LEU A 3 -7.23 7.84 -18.19
N MET A 4 -7.43 8.93 -17.44
CA MET A 4 -6.35 9.63 -16.75
C MET A 4 -5.82 8.83 -15.56
N ARG A 5 -6.68 8.06 -14.88
CA ARG A 5 -6.27 7.19 -13.74
C ARG A 5 -5.38 6.05 -14.21
N SER A 6 -5.77 5.35 -15.28
CA SER A 6 -4.98 4.26 -15.86
C SER A 6 -3.60 4.73 -16.31
N SER A 7 -3.46 5.97 -16.82
CA SER A 7 -2.18 6.51 -17.24
C SER A 7 -1.28 6.84 -16.04
N ALA A 8 -1.82 7.46 -14.97
CA ALA A 8 -1.03 7.84 -13.80
C ALA A 8 -0.43 6.61 -13.09
N ALA A 9 -1.23 5.57 -12.83
CA ALA A 9 -0.73 4.32 -12.25
C ALA A 9 0.29 3.63 -13.16
N SER A 10 0.05 3.61 -14.48
CA SER A 10 1.01 3.08 -15.46
C SER A 10 2.31 3.87 -15.48
N ASP A 11 2.26 5.19 -15.30
CA ASP A 11 3.45 6.03 -15.29
C ASP A 11 4.27 5.84 -14.00
N VAL A 12 3.61 5.69 -12.85
CA VAL A 12 4.28 5.31 -11.59
C VAL A 12 4.97 3.96 -11.76
N TYR A 13 4.27 2.95 -12.29
CA TYR A 13 4.83 1.63 -12.53
C TYR A 13 6.06 1.67 -13.44
N LYS A 14 5.98 2.35 -14.59
CA LYS A 14 7.07 2.43 -15.57
C LYS A 14 8.32 3.13 -15.02
N ARG A 15 8.17 4.04 -14.07
CA ARG A 15 9.28 4.79 -13.48
C ARG A 15 9.90 4.11 -12.28
N GLN A 16 9.36 2.98 -11.83
CA GLN A 16 9.95 2.19 -10.75
C GLN A 16 11.17 1.38 -11.21
N THR A 17 12.13 2.03 -11.86
CA THR A 17 13.43 1.43 -12.22
C THR A 17 14.22 0.93 -11.01
N LEU A 18 13.86 1.38 -9.80
CA LEU A 18 14.46 0.94 -8.54
C LEU A 18 14.26 -0.55 -8.24
N TYR A 19 13.24 -1.17 -8.81
CA TYR A 19 12.92 -2.60 -8.64
C TYR A 19 13.26 -3.44 -9.86
N HIS A 20 14.08 -2.89 -10.78
CA HIS A 20 14.53 -3.66 -11.92
C HIS A 20 15.20 -4.95 -11.42
N ASP A 21 14.78 -6.10 -12.00
CA ASP A 21 15.25 -7.43 -11.60
C ASP A 21 14.85 -7.90 -10.18
N ASP A 22 13.88 -7.25 -9.52
CA ASP A 22 13.30 -7.73 -8.26
C ASP A 22 11.81 -8.15 -8.44
N PRO A 23 11.56 -9.34 -8.99
CA PRO A 23 10.20 -9.79 -9.27
C PRO A 23 9.36 -9.96 -8.00
N LYS A 24 9.98 -10.28 -6.85
CA LYS A 24 9.27 -10.42 -5.57
C LYS A 24 8.60 -9.10 -5.19
N ARG A 25 9.36 -8.00 -5.24
CA ARG A 25 8.83 -6.67 -4.87
C ARG A 25 7.88 -6.11 -5.90
N ILE A 26 8.16 -6.35 -7.19
CA ILE A 26 7.22 -5.99 -8.27
C ILE A 26 5.87 -6.68 -8.05
N HIS A 27 5.86 -7.98 -7.78
CA HIS A 27 4.62 -8.70 -7.51
C HIS A 27 3.93 -8.24 -6.23
N HIS A 28 4.70 -7.88 -5.19
CA HIS A 28 4.15 -7.36 -3.95
C HIS A 28 3.36 -6.09 -4.19
N PHE A 29 4.00 -5.02 -4.66
CA PHE A 29 3.31 -3.74 -4.81
C PHE A 29 2.20 -3.77 -5.89
N MET A 30 2.30 -4.63 -6.92
CA MET A 30 1.21 -4.80 -7.88
C MET A 30 -0.02 -5.44 -7.24
N LYS A 31 0.15 -6.40 -6.34
CA LYS A 31 -0.96 -6.99 -5.57
C LYS A 31 -1.56 -5.96 -4.61
N VAL A 32 -0.70 -5.21 -3.88
CA VAL A 32 -1.15 -4.15 -2.97
C VAL A 32 -1.93 -3.09 -3.75
N TYR A 33 -1.44 -2.65 -4.90
CA TYR A 33 -2.17 -1.75 -5.79
C TYR A 33 -3.53 -2.30 -6.21
N ALA A 34 -3.61 -3.57 -6.61
CA ALA A 34 -4.86 -4.19 -7.05
C ALA A 34 -5.91 -4.22 -5.92
N PHE A 35 -5.51 -4.62 -4.71
CA PHE A 35 -6.40 -4.62 -3.55
C PHE A 35 -6.79 -3.18 -3.15
N ALA A 36 -5.83 -2.27 -3.05
CA ALA A 36 -6.10 -0.88 -2.68
C ALA A 36 -7.06 -0.20 -3.65
N SER A 37 -6.86 -0.40 -4.96
CA SER A 37 -7.73 0.14 -5.99
C SER A 37 -9.14 -0.45 -5.90
N ALA A 38 -9.28 -1.76 -5.71
CA ALA A 38 -10.57 -2.43 -5.61
C ALA A 38 -11.33 -2.02 -4.33
N ILE A 39 -10.65 -1.95 -3.19
CA ILE A 39 -11.26 -1.48 -1.92
C ILE A 39 -11.73 -0.03 -2.10
N ALA A 40 -10.87 0.86 -2.59
CA ALA A 40 -11.21 2.26 -2.78
C ALA A 40 -12.42 2.47 -3.70
N GLN A 41 -12.52 1.69 -4.78
CA GLN A 41 -13.68 1.73 -5.68
C GLN A 41 -14.97 1.26 -4.99
N SER A 42 -14.90 0.16 -4.23
CA SER A 42 -16.07 -0.39 -3.52
C SER A 42 -16.51 0.51 -2.36
N GLU A 43 -15.58 1.17 -1.67
CA GLU A 43 -15.85 2.17 -0.64
C GLU A 43 -16.26 3.53 -1.24
N GLN A 44 -16.37 3.63 -2.57
CA GLN A 44 -16.87 4.79 -3.32
C GLN A 44 -16.12 6.10 -3.02
N VAL A 45 -14.80 6.01 -2.81
CA VAL A 45 -13.99 7.22 -2.64
C VAL A 45 -14.00 8.09 -3.91
N ASN A 46 -13.81 9.40 -3.74
CA ASN A 46 -13.76 10.29 -4.89
C ASN A 46 -12.50 10.07 -5.75
N ALA A 47 -12.51 10.63 -6.97
CA ALA A 47 -11.46 10.43 -7.96
C ALA A 47 -10.05 10.84 -7.49
N LEU A 48 -9.94 11.94 -6.75
CA LEU A 48 -8.66 12.43 -6.23
C LEU A 48 -8.09 11.46 -5.18
N LEU A 49 -8.97 11.01 -4.29
CA LEU A 49 -8.60 10.05 -3.23
C LEU A 49 -8.22 8.68 -3.82
N GLN A 50 -8.95 8.21 -4.84
CA GLN A 50 -8.61 7.01 -5.60
C GLN A 50 -7.19 7.10 -6.17
N THR A 51 -6.86 8.18 -6.86
CA THR A 51 -5.53 8.41 -7.44
C THR A 51 -4.44 8.42 -6.38
N ARG A 52 -4.70 9.05 -5.24
CA ARG A 52 -3.77 9.10 -4.10
C ARG A 52 -3.49 7.71 -3.52
N ILE A 53 -4.55 6.94 -3.28
CA ILE A 53 -4.45 5.56 -2.76
C ILE A 53 -3.65 4.69 -3.73
N GLU A 54 -3.95 4.75 -5.00
CA GLU A 54 -3.26 3.99 -6.05
C GLU A 54 -1.78 4.36 -6.16
N ALA A 55 -1.46 5.66 -6.13
CA ALA A 55 -0.08 6.13 -6.13
C ALA A 55 0.68 5.65 -4.88
N ALA A 56 0.06 5.78 -3.69
CA ALA A 56 0.65 5.32 -2.44
C ALA A 56 0.92 3.81 -2.46
N ALA A 57 -0.04 3.01 -2.91
CA ALA A 57 0.10 1.55 -3.00
C ALA A 57 1.27 1.12 -3.89
N LEU A 58 1.53 1.85 -4.98
CA LEU A 58 2.65 1.56 -5.87
C LEU A 58 4.02 1.95 -5.31
N VAL A 59 4.09 2.92 -4.38
CA VAL A 59 5.37 3.46 -3.88
C VAL A 59 5.59 3.25 -2.38
N HIS A 60 4.66 2.61 -1.64
CA HIS A 60 4.75 2.52 -0.18
C HIS A 60 6.09 1.93 0.29
N ASP A 61 6.57 0.91 -0.38
CA ASP A 61 7.81 0.18 -0.07
C ASP A 61 9.06 0.72 -0.79
N ILE A 62 8.98 1.89 -1.44
CA ILE A 62 10.08 2.43 -2.28
C ILE A 62 11.40 2.59 -1.49
N GLY A 63 11.33 2.72 -0.17
CA GLY A 63 12.47 2.83 0.72
C GLY A 63 13.23 1.54 1.00
N ILE A 64 12.68 0.36 0.64
CA ILE A 64 13.21 -0.93 1.11
C ILE A 64 14.64 -1.21 0.65
N HIS A 65 14.98 -0.97 -0.61
CA HIS A 65 16.34 -1.15 -1.12
C HIS A 65 17.34 -0.15 -0.51
N ALA A 66 16.91 1.09 -0.25
CA ALA A 66 17.74 2.08 0.43
C ALA A 66 17.99 1.67 1.89
N ALA A 67 16.96 1.16 2.57
CA ALA A 67 17.06 0.64 3.93
C ALA A 67 18.02 -0.55 4.02
N GLU A 68 17.90 -1.52 3.12
CA GLU A 68 18.78 -2.69 3.05
C GLU A 68 20.24 -2.30 2.80
N ARG A 69 20.50 -1.38 1.86
CA ARG A 69 21.88 -0.91 1.58
C ARG A 69 22.47 -0.15 2.76
N LYS A 70 21.71 0.71 3.41
CA LYS A 70 22.21 1.63 4.45
C LYS A 70 22.28 1.00 5.83
N TYR A 71 21.26 0.22 6.18
CA TYR A 71 21.10 -0.35 7.53
C TYR A 71 21.26 -1.87 7.58
N ARG A 72 21.41 -2.53 6.41
CA ARG A 72 21.39 -3.99 6.26
C ARG A 72 20.14 -4.63 6.86
N SER A 73 19.02 -3.91 6.75
CA SER A 73 17.74 -4.30 7.33
C SER A 73 16.59 -3.72 6.50
N ALA A 74 15.55 -4.52 6.31
CA ALA A 74 14.28 -4.11 5.72
C ALA A 74 13.22 -3.81 6.78
N ALA A 75 13.60 -3.50 8.02
CA ALA A 75 12.64 -3.18 9.08
C ALA A 75 11.82 -1.93 8.73
N GLY A 76 10.52 -1.94 9.05
CA GLY A 76 9.57 -0.89 8.71
C GLY A 76 10.05 0.52 9.04
N ALA A 77 10.62 0.73 10.24
CA ALA A 77 11.16 2.04 10.65
C ALA A 77 12.24 2.61 9.71
N TYR A 78 13.04 1.75 9.08
CA TYR A 78 14.03 2.19 8.09
C TYR A 78 13.41 2.48 6.74
N GLN A 79 12.39 1.69 6.34
CA GLN A 79 11.63 1.95 5.12
C GLN A 79 10.88 3.27 5.21
N GLU A 80 10.19 3.54 6.32
CA GLU A 80 9.48 4.79 6.61
C GLU A 80 10.43 6.01 6.58
N LYS A 81 11.68 5.82 6.98
CA LYS A 81 12.69 6.89 6.95
C LYS A 81 13.23 7.17 5.55
N GLU A 82 13.53 6.13 4.78
CA GLU A 82 14.19 6.27 3.47
C GLU A 82 13.18 6.44 2.32
N GLY A 83 11.92 6.03 2.52
CA GLY A 83 10.89 6.03 1.48
C GLY A 83 10.42 7.41 1.02
N PRO A 84 10.05 8.34 1.91
CA PRO A 84 9.44 9.62 1.53
C PRO A 84 10.26 10.45 0.53
N PRO A 85 11.57 10.66 0.69
CA PRO A 85 12.35 11.42 -0.29
C PRO A 85 12.42 10.75 -1.67
N LEU A 86 12.44 9.41 -1.72
CA LEU A 86 12.43 8.67 -2.97
C LEU A 86 11.06 8.74 -3.67
N ALA A 87 9.97 8.61 -2.90
CA ALA A 87 8.61 8.77 -3.40
C ALA A 87 8.41 10.19 -3.97
N ARG A 88 8.84 11.21 -3.24
CA ARG A 88 8.76 12.61 -3.69
C ARG A 88 9.46 12.81 -5.03
N ALA A 89 10.71 12.40 -5.13
CA ALA A 89 11.51 12.55 -6.35
C ALA A 89 10.83 11.88 -7.55
N MET A 90 10.28 10.66 -7.37
CA MET A 90 9.57 9.93 -8.41
C MET A 90 8.27 10.64 -8.82
N LEU A 91 7.41 10.98 -7.85
CA LEU A 91 6.08 11.55 -8.12
C LEU A 91 6.17 12.95 -8.75
N MET A 92 7.18 13.74 -8.39
CA MET A 92 7.47 15.02 -9.06
C MET A 92 7.77 14.84 -10.55
N THR A 93 8.53 13.80 -10.94
CA THR A 93 8.83 13.56 -12.35
C THR A 93 7.61 13.13 -13.17
N ILE A 94 6.55 12.65 -12.52
CA ILE A 94 5.30 12.26 -13.14
C ILE A 94 4.35 13.48 -13.30
N GLY A 95 4.58 14.54 -12.52
CA GLY A 95 3.80 15.78 -12.58
C GLY A 95 2.55 15.78 -11.70
N PHE A 96 2.54 15.02 -10.62
CA PHE A 96 1.50 15.14 -9.60
C PHE A 96 1.56 16.48 -8.87
N SER A 97 0.42 16.93 -8.33
CA SER A 97 0.37 18.14 -7.51
C SER A 97 1.13 17.97 -6.18
N ASP A 98 1.68 19.07 -5.67
CA ASP A 98 2.42 19.06 -4.41
C ASP A 98 1.59 18.49 -3.25
N SER A 99 0.30 18.83 -3.18
CA SER A 99 -0.59 18.32 -2.12
C SER A 99 -0.79 16.80 -2.18
N LEU A 100 -0.84 16.22 -3.38
CA LEU A 100 -0.90 14.77 -3.55
C LEU A 100 0.43 14.15 -3.14
N ILE A 101 1.54 14.71 -3.58
CA ILE A 101 2.89 14.24 -3.27
C ILE A 101 3.14 14.28 -1.77
N ASP A 102 2.81 15.38 -1.10
CA ASP A 102 2.98 15.52 0.35
C ASP A 102 2.21 14.44 1.12
N ARG A 103 0.96 14.20 0.73
CA ARG A 103 0.15 13.16 1.37
C ARG A 103 0.66 11.76 1.10
N VAL A 104 1.07 11.43 -0.12
CA VAL A 104 1.66 10.13 -0.45
C VAL A 104 2.97 9.93 0.32
N CYS A 105 3.83 10.94 0.42
CA CYS A 105 5.05 10.87 1.22
C CYS A 105 4.76 10.63 2.71
N PHE A 106 3.70 11.25 3.25
CA PHE A 106 3.25 10.97 4.61
C PHE A 106 2.86 9.49 4.76
N LEU A 107 2.03 8.96 3.85
CA LEU A 107 1.61 7.55 3.88
C LEU A 107 2.82 6.60 3.79
N VAL A 108 3.77 6.87 2.88
CA VAL A 108 5.01 6.09 2.75
C VAL A 108 5.84 6.11 4.04
N GLY A 109 5.89 7.27 4.71
CA GLY A 109 6.64 7.43 5.96
C GLY A 109 5.96 6.86 7.21
N HIS A 110 4.73 6.32 7.10
CA HIS A 110 3.97 5.89 8.28
C HIS A 110 3.22 4.56 8.08
N HIS A 111 3.35 3.90 6.91
CA HIS A 111 2.50 2.75 6.58
C HIS A 111 2.69 1.51 7.48
N HIS A 112 3.76 1.46 8.26
CA HIS A 112 3.95 0.48 9.33
C HIS A 112 3.56 1.00 10.73
N THR A 113 3.19 2.27 10.86
CA THR A 113 2.83 2.93 12.13
C THR A 113 1.30 3.00 12.28
N TYR A 114 0.68 1.89 12.57
CA TYR A 114 -0.78 1.71 12.55
C TYR A 114 -1.54 2.55 13.58
N THR A 115 -0.85 3.13 14.57
CA THR A 115 -1.46 4.05 15.55
C THR A 115 -1.73 5.45 15.00
N GLU A 116 -1.20 5.76 13.82
CA GLU A 116 -1.32 7.08 13.19
C GLU A 116 -2.26 7.10 11.99
N ILE A 117 -3.09 6.07 11.82
CA ILE A 117 -4.08 6.04 10.73
C ILE A 117 -5.09 7.17 10.94
N ASP A 118 -5.01 8.20 10.08
CA ASP A 118 -5.74 9.46 10.19
C ASP A 118 -6.78 9.70 9.10
N GLY A 119 -6.92 8.77 8.16
CA GLY A 119 -7.86 8.90 7.06
C GLY A 119 -8.05 7.62 6.26
N ILE A 120 -9.06 7.64 5.38
CA ILE A 120 -9.44 6.47 4.59
C ILE A 120 -8.35 6.04 3.60
N ASP A 121 -7.54 6.95 3.10
CA ASP A 121 -6.41 6.64 2.22
C ASP A 121 -5.34 5.82 2.96
N PHE A 122 -5.01 6.18 4.19
CA PHE A 122 -4.09 5.43 5.03
C PHE A 122 -4.70 4.07 5.43
N GLN A 123 -5.97 4.07 5.82
CA GLN A 123 -6.69 2.85 6.18
C GLN A 123 -6.66 1.83 5.05
N ILE A 124 -7.02 2.22 3.84
CA ILE A 124 -7.05 1.34 2.67
C ILE A 124 -5.65 0.84 2.32
N LEU A 125 -4.63 1.68 2.40
CA LEU A 125 -3.25 1.27 2.15
C LEU A 125 -2.81 0.17 3.11
N VAL A 126 -3.06 0.35 4.42
CA VAL A 126 -2.71 -0.63 5.47
C VAL A 126 -3.45 -1.95 5.26
N GLU A 127 -4.74 -1.91 4.97
CA GLU A 127 -5.53 -3.11 4.73
C GLU A 127 -5.07 -3.87 3.47
N ALA A 128 -4.80 -3.16 2.38
CA ALA A 128 -4.33 -3.74 1.14
C ALA A 128 -2.93 -4.36 1.29
N ASP A 129 -2.03 -3.68 1.98
CA ASP A 129 -0.68 -4.19 2.26
C ASP A 129 -0.75 -5.44 3.14
N PHE A 130 -1.56 -5.43 4.20
CA PHE A 130 -1.75 -6.58 5.07
C PHE A 130 -2.33 -7.79 4.33
N LEU A 131 -3.30 -7.60 3.43
CA LEU A 131 -3.87 -8.67 2.60
C LEU A 131 -2.79 -9.44 1.83
N VAL A 132 -1.76 -8.75 1.36
CA VAL A 132 -0.64 -9.34 0.62
C VAL A 132 0.38 -9.95 1.59
N ASN A 133 0.78 -9.20 2.63
CA ASN A 133 1.79 -9.62 3.61
C ASN A 133 1.37 -10.89 4.36
N ALA A 134 0.10 -11.02 4.72
CA ALA A 134 -0.41 -12.20 5.41
C ALA A 134 -0.11 -13.51 4.66
N ARG A 135 -0.15 -13.49 3.32
CA ARG A 135 0.23 -14.62 2.47
C ARG A 135 1.74 -14.76 2.34
N GLU A 136 2.45 -13.66 2.07
CA GLU A 136 3.88 -13.68 1.79
C GLU A 136 4.70 -14.08 3.02
N GLU A 137 4.26 -13.66 4.20
CA GLU A 137 4.87 -14.00 5.49
C GLU A 137 4.33 -15.30 6.10
N LYS A 138 3.38 -15.97 5.42
CA LYS A 138 2.76 -17.22 5.89
C LYS A 138 2.16 -17.10 7.29
N MET A 139 1.46 -16.01 7.56
CA MET A 139 0.84 -15.75 8.86
C MET A 139 -0.21 -16.81 9.21
N THR A 140 -0.33 -17.10 10.50
CA THR A 140 -1.36 -18.02 11.00
C THR A 140 -2.76 -17.38 10.94
N LYS A 141 -3.80 -18.19 10.79
CA LYS A 141 -5.19 -17.69 10.86
C LYS A 141 -5.46 -16.88 12.13
N LYS A 142 -4.90 -17.30 13.27
CA LYS A 142 -5.03 -16.58 14.56
C LYS A 142 -4.45 -15.17 14.47
N ALA A 143 -3.26 -15.02 13.89
CA ALA A 143 -2.62 -13.71 13.72
C ALA A 143 -3.41 -12.83 12.74
N ILE A 144 -3.89 -13.40 11.62
CA ILE A 144 -4.71 -12.69 10.64
C ILE A 144 -6.03 -12.21 11.28
N THR A 145 -6.73 -13.08 12.02
CA THR A 145 -7.97 -12.72 12.72
C THR A 145 -7.73 -11.62 13.76
N HIS A 146 -6.63 -11.69 14.49
CA HIS A 146 -6.27 -10.65 15.45
C HIS A 146 -6.07 -9.29 14.75
N PHE A 147 -5.25 -9.26 13.70
CA PHE A 147 -4.99 -8.02 12.95
C PHE A 147 -6.27 -7.46 12.32
N ARG A 148 -7.13 -8.33 11.75
CA ARG A 148 -8.44 -7.95 11.24
C ARG A 148 -9.28 -7.22 12.29
N ASN A 149 -9.37 -7.79 13.47
CA ASN A 149 -10.24 -7.26 14.53
C ASN A 149 -9.72 -5.94 15.12
N VAL A 150 -8.42 -5.71 15.09
CA VAL A 150 -7.78 -4.52 15.65
C VAL A 150 -7.69 -3.39 14.63
N TYR A 151 -7.34 -3.69 13.38
CA TYR A 151 -6.92 -2.67 12.42
C TYR A 151 -7.82 -2.53 11.18
N PHE A 152 -8.56 -3.57 10.77
CA PHE A 152 -9.44 -3.44 9.60
C PHE A 152 -10.69 -2.64 9.94
N GLN A 153 -10.98 -1.61 9.13
CA GLN A 153 -12.14 -0.73 9.32
C GLN A 153 -13.08 -0.75 8.13
N THR A 154 -12.55 -0.88 6.88
CA THR A 154 -13.42 -0.90 5.70
C THR A 154 -14.19 -2.22 5.60
N GLU A 155 -15.45 -2.14 5.18
CA GLU A 155 -16.26 -3.35 5.00
C GLU A 155 -15.72 -4.22 3.85
N THR A 156 -15.28 -3.59 2.77
CA THR A 156 -14.68 -4.29 1.63
C THR A 156 -13.36 -4.97 1.99
N GLY A 157 -12.49 -4.29 2.74
CA GLY A 157 -11.23 -4.88 3.19
C GLY A 157 -11.44 -6.08 4.09
N LYS A 158 -12.37 -5.99 5.04
CA LYS A 158 -12.78 -7.11 5.91
C LYS A 158 -13.29 -8.30 5.09
N GLN A 159 -14.19 -8.03 4.11
CA GLN A 159 -14.73 -9.06 3.25
C GLN A 159 -13.63 -9.76 2.46
N TYR A 160 -12.72 -9.01 1.82
CA TYR A 160 -11.61 -9.60 1.06
C TYR A 160 -10.69 -10.45 1.93
N LEU A 161 -10.40 -10.00 3.16
CA LEU A 161 -9.60 -10.77 4.09
C LEU A 161 -10.29 -12.06 4.52
N ASP A 162 -11.58 -11.97 4.88
CA ASP A 162 -12.39 -13.11 5.31
C ASP A 162 -12.50 -14.17 4.21
N GLU A 163 -12.77 -13.75 2.98
CA GLU A 163 -12.86 -14.64 1.82
C GLU A 163 -11.51 -15.25 1.46
N THR A 164 -10.44 -14.44 1.43
CA THR A 164 -9.11 -14.91 1.03
C THR A 164 -8.55 -15.95 2.00
N TYR A 165 -8.80 -15.79 3.29
CA TYR A 165 -8.21 -16.63 4.33
C TYR A 165 -9.21 -17.57 5.01
N GLY A 166 -10.47 -17.59 4.56
CA GLY A 166 -11.52 -18.47 5.07
C GLY A 166 -11.81 -18.22 6.55
N LEU A 167 -11.93 -16.95 6.96
CA LEU A 167 -12.15 -16.59 8.36
C LEU A 167 -13.61 -16.78 8.79
N ASN A 168 -14.56 -16.69 7.87
CA ASN A 168 -16.00 -16.87 8.14
C ASN A 168 -16.41 -18.33 8.38
N SER A 169 -15.53 -19.29 8.15
CA SER A 169 -15.81 -20.74 8.36
C SER A 169 -15.67 -21.19 9.82
N LEU A 170 -15.47 -20.29 10.78
CA LEU A 170 -15.34 -20.58 12.21
C LEU A 170 -16.63 -20.32 13.01
N SER A 171 -17.76 -20.03 12.33
CA SER A 171 -19.08 -19.87 12.95
C SER A 171 -19.97 -21.08 12.64
N GLY A 172 -19.50 -22.24 13.07
CA GLY A 172 -20.25 -23.50 12.98
C GLY A 172 -20.03 -24.34 14.21
#